data_02c25a49ea563b459a2d1e0658eecfd8
#
_entry.id   02c25a49ea563b459a2d1e0658eecfd8
#
_cell.length_a   1.000
_cell.length_b   1.000
_cell.length_c   1.000
_cell.angle_alpha   90.00
_cell.angle_beta   90.00
_cell.angle_gamma   90.00
#
_symmetry.space_group_name_H-M   'P 1'
#
loop_
_entity.id
_entity.type
_entity.pdbx_description
1 polymer ?
#
loop_
_entity_poly.entity_id
_entity_poly.type
_entity_poly.pdbx_seq_one_letter_code
_entity_poly.pdbx_strand_id
1 'polypeptide(L)'
;MNAAKGALLAFTCILITGISNATADELLDLETRDLAEMKTVSGITVVFAPGKISMVYTLPRSMGSSPSRSGSITHIIGLSGGPQEVGETADSLLGRLNLRQYFISLTLPDGIPVWVKASSISFFRAIEPWDHIRAEAKSAVNSGGRTIFVKESATTIKDAINAIRRQNRSQ
;
A
#
# COMPACT_ATOMS: atom_id res chain seq x y z
N MET A 1 -59.41 -0.14 42.83
CA MET A 1 -58.46 1.00 42.74
C MET A 1 -57.07 0.46 42.96
N ASN A 2 -56.34 0.15 41.88
CA ASN A 2 -54.95 -0.33 41.94
C ASN A 2 -54.14 0.49 40.93
N ALA A 3 -53.29 1.36 41.45
CA ALA A 3 -52.39 2.18 40.71
C ALA A 3 -51.15 1.37 40.35
N ALA A 4 -50.93 1.12 39.06
CA ALA A 4 -49.71 0.52 38.55
C ALA A 4 -48.62 1.59 38.47
N LYS A 5 -47.52 1.39 39.21
CA LYS A 5 -46.31 2.18 39.12
C LYS A 5 -45.47 1.68 37.91
N GLY A 6 -45.41 2.47 36.87
CA GLY A 6 -44.52 2.26 35.76
C GLY A 6 -43.08 2.64 36.13
N ALA A 7 -42.16 1.70 36.10
CA ALA A 7 -40.73 1.93 36.24
C ALA A 7 -40.18 2.37 34.90
N LEU A 8 -39.70 3.61 34.79
CA LEU A 8 -39.01 4.18 33.65
C LEU A 8 -37.55 3.71 33.70
N LEU A 9 -37.20 2.74 32.86
CA LEU A 9 -35.81 2.32 32.63
C LEU A 9 -35.13 3.39 31.77
N ALA A 10 -34.30 4.19 32.41
CA ALA A 10 -33.40 5.11 31.68
C ALA A 10 -32.28 4.30 31.02
N PHE A 11 -32.34 4.15 29.72
CA PHE A 11 -31.24 3.63 28.91
C PHE A 11 -30.17 4.71 28.86
N THR A 12 -29.10 4.51 29.63
CA THR A 12 -27.89 5.32 29.55
C THR A 12 -27.15 4.92 28.26
N CYS A 13 -27.31 5.69 27.20
CA CYS A 13 -26.50 5.60 26.00
C CYS A 13 -25.08 6.04 26.38
N ILE A 14 -24.18 5.09 26.59
CA ILE A 14 -22.74 5.35 26.66
C ILE A 14 -22.31 5.68 25.24
N LEU A 15 -22.18 6.96 24.95
CA LEU A 15 -21.49 7.47 23.77
C LEU A 15 -20.01 7.07 23.90
N ILE A 16 -19.61 6.01 23.20
CA ILE A 16 -18.20 5.73 22.94
C ILE A 16 -17.71 6.72 21.88
N THR A 17 -17.46 7.96 22.32
CA THR A 17 -16.72 8.97 21.55
C THR A 17 -15.24 8.72 21.76
N GLY A 18 -14.65 7.86 20.92
CA GLY A 18 -13.24 7.53 21.07
C GLY A 18 -12.65 6.75 19.90
N ILE A 19 -13.32 6.73 18.73
CA ILE A 19 -12.69 6.24 17.51
C ILE A 19 -12.07 7.45 16.85
N SER A 20 -10.74 7.52 17.03
CA SER A 20 -9.86 8.54 16.49
C SER A 20 -10.10 8.75 14.99
N ASN A 21 -10.60 9.91 14.59
CA ASN A 21 -10.79 10.35 13.19
C ASN A 21 -9.48 10.54 12.41
N ALA A 22 -8.32 10.27 13.03
CA ALA A 22 -7.00 10.45 12.44
C ALA A 22 -6.73 9.60 11.18
N THR A 23 -7.45 8.48 10.99
CA THR A 23 -7.28 7.63 9.80
C THR A 23 -8.10 8.10 8.60
N ALA A 24 -9.18 8.86 8.82
CA ALA A 24 -10.02 9.38 7.74
C ALA A 24 -9.38 10.63 7.10
N ASP A 25 -8.80 11.52 7.89
CA ASP A 25 -8.13 12.72 7.39
C ASP A 25 -6.87 12.40 6.57
N GLU A 26 -6.10 11.40 6.97
CA GLU A 26 -4.89 10.98 6.25
C GLU A 26 -5.20 10.35 4.89
N LEU A 27 -6.28 9.56 4.82
CA LEU A 27 -6.77 9.00 3.55
C LEU A 27 -7.34 10.10 2.65
N LEU A 28 -8.02 11.09 3.22
CA LEU A 28 -8.60 12.21 2.50
C LEU A 28 -7.52 13.10 1.89
N ASP A 29 -6.42 13.36 2.60
CA ASP A 29 -5.28 14.16 2.10
C ASP A 29 -4.61 13.52 0.89
N LEU A 30 -4.46 12.19 0.86
CA LEU A 30 -3.92 11.47 -0.30
C LEU A 30 -4.90 11.39 -1.48
N GLU A 31 -6.20 11.36 -1.23
CA GLU A 31 -7.22 11.33 -2.28
C GLU A 31 -7.49 12.69 -2.89
N THR A 32 -7.24 13.77 -2.14
CA THR A 32 -7.45 15.17 -2.57
C THR A 32 -6.20 15.80 -3.19
N ARG A 33 -5.05 15.11 -3.22
CA ARG A 33 -3.86 15.62 -3.92
C ARG A 33 -4.12 15.83 -5.39
N ASP A 34 -3.53 16.90 -5.91
CA ASP A 34 -3.56 17.23 -7.32
C ASP A 34 -3.19 16.02 -8.19
N LEU A 35 -3.83 15.91 -9.36
CA LEU A 35 -3.52 14.89 -10.33
C LEU A 35 -2.05 15.00 -10.76
N ALA A 36 -1.39 13.88 -10.87
CA ALA A 36 -0.02 13.79 -11.36
C ALA A 36 0.00 13.21 -12.78
N GLU A 37 1.05 13.56 -13.51
CA GLU A 37 1.30 13.02 -14.82
C GLU A 37 2.56 12.15 -14.83
N MET A 38 2.53 11.10 -15.64
CA MET A 38 3.70 10.30 -15.93
C MET A 38 3.70 9.85 -17.39
N LYS A 39 4.90 9.63 -17.94
CA LYS A 39 5.07 9.03 -19.26
C LYS A 39 5.35 7.54 -19.10
N THR A 40 4.54 6.71 -19.72
CA THR A 40 4.77 5.26 -19.78
C THR A 40 5.96 4.94 -20.70
N VAL A 41 6.47 3.71 -20.59
CA VAL A 41 7.54 3.21 -21.49
C VAL A 41 7.09 3.23 -22.96
N SER A 42 5.80 3.09 -23.23
CA SER A 42 5.21 3.22 -24.58
C SER A 42 5.05 4.66 -25.07
N GLY A 43 5.39 5.67 -24.23
CA GLY A 43 5.29 7.09 -24.58
C GLY A 43 3.93 7.72 -24.32
N ILE A 44 2.98 6.97 -23.79
CA ILE A 44 1.63 7.46 -23.44
C ILE A 44 1.72 8.29 -22.15
N THR A 45 1.12 9.47 -22.14
CA THR A 45 0.94 10.25 -20.91
C THR A 45 -0.27 9.75 -20.15
N VAL A 46 -0.07 9.38 -18.89
CA VAL A 46 -1.13 8.94 -17.96
C VAL A 46 -1.29 9.99 -16.89
N VAL A 47 -2.53 10.46 -16.70
CA VAL A 47 -2.92 11.36 -15.61
C VAL A 47 -3.60 10.53 -14.54
N PHE A 48 -3.20 10.66 -13.29
CA PHE A 48 -3.69 9.83 -12.20
C PHE A 48 -3.66 10.54 -10.85
N ALA A 49 -4.47 10.05 -9.90
CA ALA A 49 -4.40 10.45 -8.51
C ALA A 49 -3.28 9.66 -7.80
N PRO A 50 -2.22 10.30 -7.28
CA PRO A 50 -1.11 9.61 -6.64
C PRO A 50 -1.53 8.74 -5.46
N GLY A 51 -2.59 9.11 -4.76
CA GLY A 51 -3.18 8.35 -3.67
C GLY A 51 -3.70 6.96 -4.07
N LYS A 52 -3.95 6.70 -5.34
CA LYS A 52 -4.42 5.37 -5.82
C LYS A 52 -3.30 4.37 -6.02
N ILE A 53 -2.03 4.78 -6.02
CA ILE A 53 -0.90 3.84 -6.09
C ILE A 53 -0.89 2.98 -4.83
N SER A 54 -0.94 1.66 -5.02
CA SER A 54 -0.88 0.68 -3.92
C SER A 54 0.49 0.01 -3.80
N MET A 55 1.20 -0.16 -4.92
CA MET A 55 2.49 -0.85 -4.94
C MET A 55 3.34 -0.35 -6.12
N VAL A 56 4.65 -0.27 -5.91
CA VAL A 56 5.64 0.10 -6.95
C VAL A 56 6.87 -0.78 -6.80
N TYR A 57 7.38 -1.33 -7.91
CA TYR A 57 8.64 -2.07 -7.95
C TYR A 57 9.34 -1.91 -9.28
N THR A 58 10.66 -1.98 -9.27
CA THR A 58 11.48 -1.85 -10.47
C THR A 58 12.07 -3.21 -10.82
N LEU A 59 11.80 -3.69 -12.04
CA LEU A 59 12.42 -4.90 -12.58
C LEU A 59 13.56 -4.52 -13.51
N PRO A 60 14.71 -5.24 -13.45
CA PRO A 60 15.71 -5.15 -14.48
C PRO A 60 15.09 -5.67 -15.78
N ARG A 61 15.30 -4.96 -16.86
CA ARG A 61 14.87 -5.42 -18.19
C ARG A 61 15.65 -6.68 -18.55
N SER A 62 14.95 -7.79 -18.77
CA SER A 62 15.59 -9.02 -19.23
C SER A 62 16.23 -8.76 -20.60
N MET A 63 17.44 -9.27 -20.82
CA MET A 63 18.24 -9.11 -22.05
C MET A 63 17.58 -9.67 -23.33
N GLY A 64 16.35 -10.18 -23.26
CA GLY A 64 15.60 -10.74 -24.40
C GLY A 64 14.76 -9.75 -25.19
N SER A 65 14.59 -8.53 -24.73
CA SER A 65 13.82 -7.49 -25.44
C SER A 65 14.76 -6.50 -26.10
N SER A 66 14.73 -6.44 -27.40
CA SER A 66 15.43 -5.54 -28.34
C SER A 66 16.64 -4.75 -27.79
N PRO A 67 17.86 -4.88 -28.33
CA PRO A 67 19.10 -4.30 -27.78
C PRO A 67 19.12 -2.76 -27.70
N SER A 68 18.14 -2.07 -28.27
CA SER A 68 18.04 -0.60 -28.25
C SER A 68 17.47 0.03 -26.98
N ARG A 69 17.07 -0.76 -25.99
CA ARG A 69 16.45 -0.25 -24.75
C ARG A 69 17.04 -0.95 -23.51
N SER A 70 18.30 -0.65 -23.20
CA SER A 70 18.87 -0.98 -21.89
C SER A 70 18.21 -0.10 -20.82
N GLY A 71 17.78 -0.69 -19.71
CA GLY A 71 17.20 0.06 -18.58
C GLY A 71 16.38 -0.83 -17.66
N SER A 72 15.91 -0.24 -16.59
CA SER A 72 14.95 -0.84 -15.67
C SER A 72 13.54 -0.35 -16.01
N ILE A 73 12.53 -1.18 -15.71
CA ILE A 73 11.11 -0.83 -15.85
C ILE A 73 10.51 -0.85 -14.47
N THR A 74 9.86 0.25 -14.11
CA THR A 74 9.06 0.34 -12.88
C THR A 74 7.60 0.06 -13.16
N HIS A 75 7.06 -0.90 -12.45
CA HIS A 75 5.66 -1.27 -12.48
C HIS A 75 4.91 -0.56 -11.36
N ILE A 76 3.79 0.08 -11.70
CA ILE A 76 2.90 0.79 -10.79
C ILE A 76 1.58 0.04 -10.73
N ILE A 77 1.17 -0.35 -9.53
CA ILE A 77 -0.07 -1.09 -9.27
C ILE A 77 -1.04 -0.19 -8.50
N GLY A 78 -2.33 -0.33 -8.77
CA GLY A 78 -3.42 0.41 -8.11
C GLY A 78 -4.07 1.46 -8.99
N LEU A 79 -3.51 1.75 -10.16
CA LEU A 79 -4.14 2.64 -11.14
C LEU A 79 -5.19 1.89 -11.96
N SER A 80 -6.22 2.60 -12.38
CA SER A 80 -7.25 2.06 -13.29
C SER A 80 -6.62 1.65 -14.63
N GLY A 81 -7.06 0.55 -15.20
CA GLY A 81 -6.55 0.03 -16.48
C GLY A 81 -5.39 -0.94 -16.35
N GLY A 82 -5.02 -1.36 -15.13
CA GLY A 82 -3.97 -2.37 -14.88
C GLY A 82 -2.61 -1.77 -14.52
N PRO A 83 -1.56 -2.60 -14.45
CA PRO A 83 -0.21 -2.14 -14.16
C PRO A 83 0.29 -1.15 -15.21
N GLN A 84 0.87 -0.04 -14.77
CA GLN A 84 1.49 0.93 -15.64
C GLN A 84 3.01 0.77 -15.56
N GLU A 85 3.71 0.97 -16.68
CA GLU A 85 5.16 0.81 -16.79
C GLU A 85 5.83 2.15 -17.12
N VAL A 86 6.81 2.54 -16.29
CA VAL A 86 7.58 3.78 -16.47
C VAL A 86 9.07 3.51 -16.49
N GLY A 87 9.83 4.41 -17.13
CA GLY A 87 11.28 4.26 -17.27
C GLY A 87 12.10 4.83 -16.12
N GLU A 88 11.47 5.41 -15.09
CA GLU A 88 12.15 5.88 -13.88
C GLU A 88 12.14 4.77 -12.79
N THR A 89 13.06 4.83 -11.82
CA THR A 89 13.09 3.86 -10.72
C THR A 89 11.93 4.10 -9.74
N ALA A 90 11.51 3.05 -9.01
CA ALA A 90 10.46 3.17 -7.99
C ALA A 90 10.77 4.24 -6.93
N ASP A 91 12.03 4.32 -6.51
CA ASP A 91 12.50 5.30 -5.53
C ASP A 91 12.42 6.73 -6.05
N SER A 92 12.84 6.97 -7.32
CA SER A 92 12.72 8.27 -7.98
C SER A 92 11.27 8.70 -8.13
N LEU A 93 10.41 7.78 -8.59
CA LEU A 93 8.97 8.03 -8.75
C LEU A 93 8.31 8.43 -7.42
N LEU A 94 8.52 7.65 -6.36
CA LEU A 94 7.95 7.93 -5.04
C LEU A 94 8.49 9.22 -4.43
N GLY A 95 9.77 9.53 -4.66
CA GLY A 95 10.38 10.80 -4.24
C GLY A 95 9.76 12.00 -4.95
N ARG A 96 9.65 11.94 -6.28
CA ARG A 96 9.06 13.00 -7.11
C ARG A 96 7.58 13.27 -6.78
N LEU A 97 6.83 12.22 -6.45
CA LEU A 97 5.43 12.32 -6.05
C LEU A 97 5.24 12.65 -4.57
N ASN A 98 6.33 12.78 -3.79
CA ASN A 98 6.30 12.98 -2.34
C ASN A 98 5.44 11.92 -1.61
N LEU A 99 5.58 10.65 -2.01
CA LEU A 99 4.79 9.53 -1.50
C LEU A 99 5.59 8.59 -0.59
N ARG A 100 6.92 8.72 -0.52
CA ARG A 100 7.80 7.76 0.16
C ARG A 100 7.41 7.52 1.62
N GLN A 101 6.95 8.54 2.34
CA GLN A 101 6.51 8.44 3.73
C GLN A 101 5.27 7.58 3.95
N TYR A 102 4.54 7.22 2.91
CA TYR A 102 3.34 6.37 2.98
C TYR A 102 3.61 4.91 2.61
N PHE A 103 4.83 4.59 2.17
CA PHE A 103 5.19 3.28 1.65
C PHE A 103 6.21 2.58 2.55
N ILE A 104 6.00 1.29 2.79
CA ILE A 104 7.01 0.41 3.37
C ILE A 104 7.82 -0.24 2.24
N SER A 105 9.14 -0.39 2.47
CA SER A 105 10.00 -1.15 1.55
C SER A 105 10.06 -2.59 2.02
N LEU A 106 9.75 -3.52 1.12
CA LEU A 106 9.83 -4.95 1.31
C LEU A 106 10.70 -5.56 0.22
N THR A 107 11.12 -6.82 0.40
CA THR A 107 12.01 -7.51 -0.54
C THR A 107 11.32 -8.75 -1.09
N LEU A 108 11.20 -8.85 -2.42
CA LEU A 108 10.71 -10.06 -3.07
C LEU A 108 11.72 -11.22 -2.92
N PRO A 109 11.31 -12.49 -3.09
CA PRO A 109 12.20 -13.64 -2.94
C PRO A 109 13.44 -13.61 -3.83
N ASP A 110 13.36 -12.96 -4.99
CA ASP A 110 14.48 -12.76 -5.92
C ASP A 110 15.40 -11.57 -5.56
N GLY A 111 15.14 -10.90 -4.44
CA GLY A 111 15.94 -9.77 -3.94
C GLY A 111 15.51 -8.40 -4.47
N ILE A 112 14.47 -8.34 -5.28
CA ILE A 112 13.98 -7.06 -5.83
C ILE A 112 13.22 -6.29 -4.75
N PRO A 113 13.55 -5.00 -4.51
CA PRO A 113 12.79 -4.17 -3.59
C PRO A 113 11.40 -3.84 -4.17
N VAL A 114 10.39 -3.94 -3.33
CA VAL A 114 9.00 -3.54 -3.63
C VAL A 114 8.52 -2.55 -2.57
N TRP A 115 7.98 -1.45 -3.04
CA TRP A 115 7.36 -0.43 -2.18
C TRP A 115 5.87 -0.67 -2.12
N VAL A 116 5.33 -0.82 -0.92
CA VAL A 116 3.91 -1.12 -0.69
C VAL A 116 3.32 -0.03 0.19
N LYS A 117 2.24 0.59 -0.27
CA LYS A 117 1.53 1.62 0.50
C LYS A 117 0.94 1.00 1.76
N ALA A 118 1.31 1.50 2.93
CA ALA A 118 0.91 0.92 4.22
C ALA A 118 -0.62 0.86 4.41
N SER A 119 -1.36 1.87 3.90
CA SER A 119 -2.82 1.92 3.98
C SER A 119 -3.55 1.01 2.99
N SER A 120 -2.89 0.55 1.92
CA SER A 120 -3.48 -0.37 0.94
C SER A 120 -3.31 -1.84 1.30
N ILE A 121 -2.56 -2.15 2.36
CA ILE A 121 -2.38 -3.52 2.83
C ILE A 121 -3.66 -3.97 3.53
N SER A 122 -4.37 -4.91 2.89
CA SER A 122 -5.60 -5.49 3.41
C SER A 122 -5.34 -6.61 4.42
N PHE A 123 -4.31 -7.43 4.17
CA PHE A 123 -3.82 -8.42 5.12
C PHE A 123 -2.36 -8.79 4.84
N PHE A 124 -1.69 -9.36 5.84
CA PHE A 124 -0.43 -10.06 5.71
C PHE A 124 -0.39 -11.22 6.69
N ARG A 125 0.33 -12.29 6.31
CA ARG A 125 0.50 -13.49 7.15
C ARG A 125 1.86 -14.13 6.95
N ALA A 126 2.30 -14.92 7.91
CA ALA A 126 3.43 -15.82 7.70
C ALA A 126 3.10 -16.85 6.61
N ILE A 127 4.13 -17.32 5.92
CA ILE A 127 4.00 -18.40 4.94
C ILE A 127 3.90 -19.72 5.70
N GLU A 128 2.97 -20.54 5.29
CA GLU A 128 2.75 -21.88 5.82
C GLU A 128 3.48 -22.94 4.99
N PRO A 129 3.85 -24.10 5.56
CA PRO A 129 4.61 -25.14 4.86
C PRO A 129 3.94 -25.64 3.57
N TRP A 130 2.63 -25.54 3.46
CA TRP A 130 1.84 -25.96 2.29
C TRP A 130 1.69 -24.88 1.20
N ASP A 131 2.20 -23.68 1.40
CA ASP A 131 2.11 -22.60 0.40
C ASP A 131 2.95 -22.88 -0.87
N HIS A 132 3.80 -23.92 -0.89
CA HIS A 132 4.65 -24.32 -2.04
C HIS A 132 5.41 -23.17 -2.71
N ILE A 133 5.83 -22.18 -1.95
CA ILE A 133 6.44 -20.95 -2.44
C ILE A 133 7.96 -21.07 -2.33
N ARG A 134 8.67 -20.18 -3.05
CA ARG A 134 10.14 -20.12 -2.99
C ARG A 134 10.64 -20.06 -1.54
N ALA A 135 11.64 -20.86 -1.22
CA ALA A 135 12.17 -21.07 0.14
C ALA A 135 12.60 -19.79 0.89
N GLU A 136 12.86 -18.69 0.17
CA GLU A 136 13.28 -17.41 0.77
C GLU A 136 12.12 -16.51 1.22
N ALA A 137 10.89 -16.81 0.85
CA ALA A 137 9.73 -16.04 1.28
C ALA A 137 9.35 -16.39 2.73
N LYS A 138 9.06 -15.38 3.55
CA LYS A 138 8.62 -15.55 4.95
C LYS A 138 7.19 -15.10 5.19
N SER A 139 6.68 -14.19 4.34
CA SER A 139 5.31 -13.67 4.46
C SER A 139 4.65 -13.47 3.12
N ALA A 140 3.33 -13.58 3.13
CA ALA A 140 2.44 -13.13 2.06
C ALA A 140 1.82 -11.80 2.46
N VAL A 141 1.78 -10.84 1.53
CA VAL A 141 1.19 -9.50 1.72
C VAL A 141 0.18 -9.25 0.61
N ASN A 142 -1.04 -8.89 0.96
CA ASN A 142 -2.07 -8.48 0.00
C ASN A 142 -2.21 -6.96 0.02
N SER A 143 -2.05 -6.34 -1.12
CA SER A 143 -2.19 -4.90 -1.32
C SER A 143 -2.79 -4.60 -2.69
N GLY A 144 -3.80 -3.75 -2.73
CA GLY A 144 -4.48 -3.38 -3.98
C GLY A 144 -5.07 -4.58 -4.73
N GLY A 145 -5.54 -5.61 -4.01
CA GLY A 145 -6.10 -6.84 -4.57
C GLY A 145 -5.06 -7.84 -5.10
N ARG A 146 -3.75 -7.57 -4.93
CA ARG A 146 -2.66 -8.47 -5.33
C ARG A 146 -1.93 -9.03 -4.12
N THR A 147 -1.63 -10.32 -4.15
CA THR A 147 -0.79 -10.97 -3.15
C THR A 147 0.64 -11.09 -3.68
N ILE A 148 1.60 -10.60 -2.91
CA ILE A 148 3.03 -10.78 -3.14
C ILE A 148 3.64 -11.57 -1.98
N PHE A 149 4.77 -12.23 -2.25
CA PHE A 149 5.55 -12.96 -1.26
C PHE A 149 6.83 -12.20 -1.00
N VAL A 150 7.21 -12.06 0.27
CA VAL A 150 8.34 -11.21 0.69
C VAL A 150 9.24 -11.92 1.70
N LYS A 151 10.50 -11.47 1.81
CA LYS A 151 11.51 -12.02 2.73
C LYS A 151 11.30 -11.57 4.17
N GLU A 152 10.59 -10.49 4.41
CA GLU A 152 10.33 -9.96 5.74
C GLU A 152 9.32 -10.83 6.49
N SER A 153 9.52 -10.96 7.80
CA SER A 153 8.56 -11.63 8.68
C SER A 153 7.29 -10.80 8.86
N ALA A 154 6.19 -11.45 9.20
CA ALA A 154 4.94 -10.77 9.52
C ALA A 154 5.10 -9.74 10.65
N THR A 155 5.95 -10.03 11.64
CA THR A 155 6.27 -9.07 12.72
C THR A 155 6.98 -7.83 12.18
N THR A 156 8.00 -8.01 11.33
CA THR A 156 8.72 -6.90 10.69
C THR A 156 7.78 -6.01 9.88
N ILE A 157 6.87 -6.62 9.11
CA ILE A 157 5.87 -5.90 8.32
C ILE A 157 4.93 -5.08 9.21
N LYS A 158 4.42 -5.70 10.29
CA LYS A 158 3.58 -5.02 11.28
C LYS A 158 4.28 -3.81 11.88
N ASP A 159 5.55 -3.96 12.26
CA ASP A 159 6.32 -2.88 12.88
C ASP A 159 6.57 -1.73 11.90
N ALA A 160 6.87 -2.03 10.63
CA ALA A 160 7.02 -1.04 9.56
C ALA A 160 5.72 -0.25 9.31
N ILE A 161 4.58 -0.92 9.23
CA ILE A 161 3.26 -0.27 9.09
C ILE A 161 2.98 0.64 10.29
N ASN A 162 3.24 0.17 11.51
CA ASN A 162 3.01 0.96 12.72
C ASN A 162 3.96 2.17 12.82
N ALA A 163 5.18 2.06 12.29
CA ALA A 163 6.12 3.18 12.24
C ALA A 163 5.58 4.31 11.34
N ILE A 164 5.12 3.96 10.13
CA ILE A 164 4.49 4.93 9.21
C ILE A 164 3.26 5.58 9.85
N ARG A 165 2.38 4.80 10.46
CA ARG A 165 1.18 5.32 11.12
C ARG A 165 1.50 6.29 12.27
N ARG A 166 2.59 6.04 13.01
CA ARG A 166 3.04 6.97 14.07
C ARG A 166 3.61 8.26 13.49
N GLN A 167 4.43 8.16 12.45
CA GLN A 167 5.03 9.30 11.78
C GLN A 167 3.96 10.26 11.23
N ASN A 168 2.94 9.72 10.59
CA ASN A 168 1.87 10.51 9.98
C ASN A 168 0.92 11.17 10.99
N ARG A 169 0.82 10.61 12.22
CA ARG A 169 0.05 11.24 13.32
C ARG A 169 0.77 12.40 13.99
N SER A 170 2.05 12.57 13.72
CA SER A 170 2.89 13.59 14.34
C SER A 170 3.09 14.84 13.46
N GLN A 171 2.53 14.82 12.26
CA GLN A 171 2.47 15.94 11.30
C GLN A 171 1.11 16.62 11.34
#